data_05ff6ca85bc1c641c9f00b8e5a82255c
#
_entry.id   05ff6ca85bc1c641c9f00b8e5a82255c
#
_cell.length_a   1.000
_cell.length_b   1.000
_cell.length_c   1.000
_cell.angle_alpha   90.00
_cell.angle_beta   90.00
_cell.angle_gamma   90.00
#
_symmetry.space_group_name_H-M   'P 1'
#
loop_
_entity.id
_entity.type
_entity.pdbx_description
1 polymer ?
#
loop_
_entity_poly.entity_id
_entity_poly.type
_entity_poly.pdbx_seq_one_letter_code
_entity_poly.pdbx_strand_id
1 'polypeptide(L)'
;MKDYTSYSYWLETCGDDLTPRPALYGSVDVDVAILGAGYTGLWTAYYLLEHDPSLKVAVLEAEVAGFGASGRNGAWCTSGFPLGLSSLDQRYGRDAALAVQRAMWDAVDEVGARAEREGIDIDWRKGGGLRLARGPHQLPAIESSWATYEAFGIADHYELLDQR
;
A
#
# COMPACT_ATOMS: atom_id res chain seq x y z
N MET A 1 21.04 -11.36 -20.94
CA MET A 1 20.39 -11.27 -19.61
C MET A 1 19.52 -10.03 -19.64
N LYS A 2 18.32 -10.07 -19.08
CA LYS A 2 17.41 -8.92 -19.04
C LYS A 2 17.99 -7.89 -18.06
N ASP A 3 18.05 -6.63 -18.47
CA ASP A 3 18.47 -5.53 -17.58
C ASP A 3 17.26 -5.00 -16.85
N TYR A 4 17.09 -5.39 -15.60
CA TYR A 4 15.95 -4.98 -14.78
C TYR A 4 16.03 -3.53 -14.31
N THR A 5 17.23 -2.95 -14.22
CA THR A 5 17.39 -1.55 -13.76
C THR A 5 16.73 -0.55 -14.70
N SER A 6 16.59 -0.88 -15.97
CA SER A 6 15.97 -0.01 -16.98
C SER A 6 14.44 0.12 -16.88
N TYR A 7 13.79 -0.64 -15.99
CA TYR A 7 12.31 -0.71 -15.94
C TYR A 7 11.65 0.29 -14.99
N SER A 8 12.34 0.70 -13.94
CA SER A 8 11.82 1.69 -13.01
C SER A 8 12.92 2.31 -12.16
N TYR A 9 12.65 3.50 -11.64
CA TYR A 9 13.52 4.17 -10.67
C TYR A 9 13.85 3.28 -9.46
N TRP A 10 12.87 2.54 -8.95
CA TRP A 10 13.04 1.67 -7.79
C TRP A 10 13.99 0.51 -8.06
N LEU A 11 13.86 -0.13 -9.22
CA LEU A 11 14.78 -1.22 -9.63
C LEU A 11 16.18 -0.70 -9.97
N GLU A 12 16.29 0.55 -10.43
CA GLU A 12 17.58 1.20 -10.70
C GLU A 12 18.33 1.52 -9.40
N THR A 13 17.59 1.93 -8.35
CA THR A 13 18.17 2.54 -7.14
C THR A 13 18.14 1.65 -5.90
N CYS A 14 17.50 0.48 -5.92
CA CYS A 14 17.38 -0.38 -4.74
C CYS A 14 18.72 -0.90 -4.21
N GLY A 15 19.73 -1.02 -5.08
CA GLY A 15 21.02 -1.57 -4.69
C GLY A 15 21.04 -3.09 -4.48
N ASP A 16 19.93 -3.77 -4.73
CA ASP A 16 19.78 -5.21 -4.57
C ASP A 16 20.32 -5.99 -5.77
N ASP A 17 20.63 -7.27 -5.56
CA ASP A 17 20.89 -8.21 -6.64
C ASP A 17 19.59 -8.57 -7.36
N LEU A 18 19.43 -8.04 -8.56
CA LEU A 18 18.27 -8.28 -9.43
C LEU A 18 18.46 -9.53 -10.32
N THR A 19 19.41 -10.41 -10.01
CA THR A 19 19.53 -11.69 -10.69
C THR A 19 18.31 -12.57 -10.41
N PRO A 20 17.56 -13.01 -11.45
CA PRO A 20 16.44 -13.91 -11.23
C PRO A 20 16.84 -15.17 -10.48
N ARG A 21 16.04 -15.60 -9.54
CA ARG A 21 16.24 -16.88 -8.87
C ARG A 21 16.14 -18.04 -9.87
N PRO A 22 16.75 -19.18 -9.58
CA PRO A 22 16.62 -20.36 -10.42
C PRO A 22 15.15 -20.73 -10.66
N ALA A 23 14.84 -21.13 -11.90
CA ALA A 23 13.51 -21.61 -12.22
C ALA A 23 13.17 -22.87 -11.38
N LEU A 24 11.92 -22.98 -10.99
CA LEU A 24 11.41 -24.18 -10.35
C LEU A 24 11.38 -25.34 -11.35
N TYR A 25 12.16 -26.38 -11.10
CA TYR A 25 12.14 -27.60 -11.89
C TYR A 25 11.34 -28.68 -11.18
N GLY A 26 10.32 -29.20 -11.88
CA GLY A 26 9.47 -30.26 -11.33
C GLY A 26 8.39 -29.74 -10.39
N SER A 27 7.90 -30.62 -9.52
CA SER A 27 6.86 -30.33 -8.53
C SER A 27 7.48 -30.21 -7.14
N VAL A 28 6.92 -29.33 -6.33
CA VAL A 28 7.21 -29.20 -4.90
C VAL A 28 5.91 -29.28 -4.11
N ASP A 29 5.95 -29.93 -2.96
CA ASP A 29 4.83 -29.99 -2.04
C ASP A 29 4.97 -28.88 -1.01
N VAL A 30 4.00 -27.99 -1.00
CA VAL A 30 3.92 -26.83 -0.08
C VAL A 30 2.50 -26.70 0.46
N ASP A 31 2.36 -26.06 1.62
CA ASP A 31 1.06 -25.81 2.21
C ASP A 31 0.35 -24.66 1.48
N VAL A 32 1.12 -23.65 1.05
CA VAL A 32 0.61 -22.48 0.31
C VAL A 32 1.53 -22.13 -0.84
N ALA A 33 0.97 -22.03 -2.04
CA ALA A 33 1.66 -21.51 -3.23
C ALA A 33 1.07 -20.14 -3.61
N ILE A 34 1.93 -19.12 -3.71
CA ILE A 34 1.57 -17.75 -4.05
C ILE A 34 2.17 -17.41 -5.40
N LEU A 35 1.35 -16.98 -6.34
CA LEU A 35 1.78 -16.56 -7.67
C LEU A 35 1.98 -15.04 -7.70
N GLY A 36 3.23 -14.63 -7.88
CA GLY A 36 3.66 -13.23 -7.96
C GLY A 36 4.29 -12.72 -6.65
N ALA A 37 5.47 -12.12 -6.77
CA ALA A 37 6.20 -11.47 -5.69
C ALA A 37 6.02 -9.95 -5.70
N GLY A 38 4.79 -9.48 -5.89
CA GLY A 38 4.40 -8.10 -5.66
C GLY A 38 3.98 -7.87 -4.20
N TYR A 39 3.53 -6.66 -3.86
CA TYR A 39 3.10 -6.34 -2.49
C TYR A 39 2.10 -7.35 -1.92
N THR A 40 1.06 -7.68 -2.66
CA THR A 40 0.03 -8.61 -2.17
C THR A 40 0.63 -9.99 -1.86
N GLY A 41 1.45 -10.54 -2.76
CA GLY A 41 2.05 -11.87 -2.56
C GLY A 41 3.04 -11.90 -1.39
N LEU A 42 3.91 -10.89 -1.29
CA LEU A 42 4.90 -10.80 -0.23
C LEU A 42 4.26 -10.55 1.14
N TRP A 43 3.31 -9.64 1.26
CA TRP A 43 2.56 -9.41 2.51
C TRP A 43 1.76 -10.65 2.92
N THR A 44 1.15 -11.35 1.96
CA THR A 44 0.44 -12.61 2.26
C THR A 44 1.40 -13.66 2.83
N ALA A 45 2.56 -13.86 2.18
CA ALA A 45 3.57 -14.79 2.68
C ALA A 45 4.07 -14.41 4.08
N TYR A 46 4.35 -13.11 4.28
CA TYR A 46 4.82 -12.59 5.56
C TYR A 46 3.86 -12.88 6.70
N TYR A 47 2.58 -12.52 6.55
CA TYR A 47 1.61 -12.74 7.61
C TYR A 47 1.23 -14.21 7.81
N LEU A 48 1.24 -15.03 6.77
CA LEU A 48 1.06 -16.48 6.93
C LEU A 48 2.15 -17.06 7.82
N LEU A 49 3.42 -16.70 7.57
CA LEU A 49 4.55 -17.20 8.35
C LEU A 49 4.64 -16.56 9.75
N GLU A 50 4.18 -15.32 9.92
CA GLU A 50 4.07 -14.71 11.24
C GLU A 50 3.00 -15.41 12.09
N HIS A 51 1.88 -15.80 11.45
CA HIS A 51 0.77 -16.47 12.12
C HIS A 51 1.07 -17.93 12.42
N ASP A 52 1.69 -18.63 11.47
CA ASP A 52 2.12 -20.02 11.60
C ASP A 52 3.48 -20.25 10.92
N PRO A 53 4.59 -20.18 11.70
CA PRO A 53 5.94 -20.37 11.16
C PRO A 53 6.22 -21.79 10.65
N SER A 54 5.34 -22.76 10.90
CA SER A 54 5.49 -24.13 10.41
C SER A 54 5.06 -24.35 8.96
N LEU A 55 4.33 -23.37 8.40
CA LEU A 55 3.85 -23.43 7.02
C LEU A 55 5.03 -23.43 6.01
N LYS A 56 4.91 -24.32 5.02
CA LYS A 56 5.75 -24.30 3.84
C LYS A 56 5.12 -23.40 2.79
N VAL A 57 5.60 -22.17 2.68
CA VAL A 57 5.09 -21.19 1.72
C VAL A 57 6.08 -21.06 0.55
N ALA A 58 5.58 -21.20 -0.69
CA ALA A 58 6.32 -20.92 -1.91
C ALA A 58 5.75 -19.68 -2.59
N VAL A 59 6.61 -18.70 -2.86
CA VAL A 59 6.27 -17.54 -3.71
C VAL A 59 6.94 -17.73 -5.06
N LEU A 60 6.14 -17.81 -6.12
CA LEU A 60 6.56 -18.03 -7.49
C LEU A 60 6.46 -16.72 -8.26
N GLU A 61 7.57 -16.23 -8.79
CA GLU A 61 7.68 -15.00 -9.56
C GLU A 61 8.29 -15.29 -10.93
N ALA A 62 7.72 -14.69 -11.96
CA ALA A 62 8.19 -14.91 -13.35
C ALA A 62 9.47 -14.14 -13.67
N GLU A 63 9.76 -13.08 -12.96
CA GLU A 63 10.87 -12.16 -13.19
C GLU A 63 11.72 -11.99 -11.91
N VAL A 64 11.60 -10.84 -11.28
CA VAL A 64 12.19 -10.53 -9.97
C VAL A 64 11.12 -9.96 -9.04
N ALA A 65 11.33 -10.04 -7.73
CA ALA A 65 10.40 -9.47 -6.77
C ALA A 65 10.14 -7.99 -7.05
N GLY A 66 8.87 -7.57 -6.99
CA GLY A 66 8.48 -6.20 -7.26
C GLY A 66 8.48 -5.79 -8.74
N PHE A 67 8.82 -6.66 -9.68
CA PHE A 67 8.89 -6.31 -11.12
C PHE A 67 7.61 -5.71 -11.69
N GLY A 68 6.45 -6.12 -11.21
CA GLY A 68 5.15 -5.61 -11.64
C GLY A 68 4.85 -4.20 -11.16
N ALA A 69 3.58 -3.89 -10.94
CA ALA A 69 3.11 -2.59 -10.45
C ALA A 69 3.74 -2.18 -9.10
N SER A 70 4.10 -3.16 -8.27
CA SER A 70 4.70 -2.92 -6.95
C SER A 70 6.04 -2.18 -7.01
N GLY A 71 6.86 -2.41 -8.02
CA GLY A 71 8.13 -1.70 -8.21
C GLY A 71 8.07 -0.60 -9.26
N ARG A 72 6.88 -0.14 -9.69
CA ARG A 72 6.70 0.88 -10.73
C ARG A 72 5.73 1.98 -10.34
N ASN A 73 5.33 2.03 -9.08
CA ASN A 73 4.42 3.05 -8.57
C ASN A 73 5.17 4.30 -8.09
N GLY A 74 4.42 5.33 -7.68
CA GLY A 74 4.98 6.58 -7.19
C GLY A 74 5.40 6.57 -5.72
N ALA A 75 5.46 5.41 -5.06
CA ALA A 75 5.83 5.19 -3.66
C ALA A 75 4.96 5.96 -2.64
N TRP A 76 3.73 6.24 -2.97
CA TRP A 76 2.82 6.85 -2.02
C TRP A 76 2.22 5.80 -1.10
N CYS A 77 2.64 5.79 0.17
CA CYS A 77 1.95 5.09 1.23
C CYS A 77 0.88 6.01 1.80
N THR A 78 -0.37 5.80 1.41
CA THR A 78 -1.49 6.71 1.74
C THR A 78 -2.72 5.93 2.15
N SER A 79 -3.53 6.52 3.01
CA SER A 79 -4.82 5.99 3.45
C SER A 79 -5.96 6.17 2.43
N GLY A 80 -5.64 6.54 1.20
CA GLY A 80 -6.64 6.68 0.13
C GLY A 80 -7.22 5.34 -0.30
N PHE A 81 -8.54 5.26 -0.41
CA PHE A 81 -9.24 4.12 -0.99
C PHE A 81 -9.94 4.54 -2.29
N PRO A 82 -10.02 3.68 -3.32
CA PRO A 82 -10.60 4.05 -4.61
C PRO A 82 -12.06 4.53 -4.57
N LEU A 83 -12.82 4.10 -3.56
CA LEU A 83 -14.18 4.56 -3.33
C LEU A 83 -14.20 5.53 -2.14
N GLY A 84 -14.78 6.71 -2.33
CA GLY A 84 -14.98 7.67 -1.25
C GLY A 84 -16.01 7.19 -0.21
N LEU A 85 -15.94 7.76 1.00
CA LEU A 85 -16.79 7.41 2.14
C LEU A 85 -18.29 7.40 1.79
N SER A 86 -18.78 8.43 1.11
CA SER A 86 -20.20 8.49 0.71
C SER A 86 -20.61 7.37 -0.24
N SER A 87 -19.71 6.93 -1.12
CA SER A 87 -19.98 5.81 -2.02
C SER A 87 -19.95 4.46 -1.30
N LEU A 88 -19.08 4.33 -0.32
CA LEU A 88 -19.03 3.14 0.55
C LEU A 88 -20.28 3.07 1.43
N ASP A 89 -20.69 4.19 2.03
CA ASP A 89 -21.91 4.29 2.83
C ASP A 89 -23.15 3.90 2.03
N GLN A 90 -23.30 4.47 0.85
CA GLN A 90 -24.43 4.16 -0.04
C GLN A 90 -24.51 2.67 -0.41
N ARG A 91 -23.37 1.99 -0.56
CA ARG A 91 -23.32 0.59 -1.00
C ARG A 91 -23.36 -0.41 0.13
N TYR A 92 -22.73 -0.10 1.25
CA TYR A 92 -22.45 -1.07 2.30
C TYR A 92 -22.82 -0.58 3.70
N GLY A 93 -23.34 0.66 3.81
CA GLY A 93 -23.69 1.30 5.06
C GLY A 93 -22.52 2.00 5.76
N ARG A 94 -22.89 2.90 6.67
CA ARG A 94 -21.98 3.81 7.38
C ARG A 94 -20.87 3.08 8.14
N ASP A 95 -21.23 2.03 8.86
CA ASP A 95 -20.26 1.28 9.69
C ASP A 95 -19.18 0.61 8.82
N ALA A 96 -19.57 0.06 7.67
CA ALA A 96 -18.64 -0.51 6.71
C ALA A 96 -17.73 0.56 6.09
N ALA A 97 -18.27 1.72 5.74
CA ALA A 97 -17.48 2.84 5.22
C ALA A 97 -16.42 3.31 6.22
N LEU A 98 -16.81 3.46 7.49
CA LEU A 98 -15.88 3.83 8.56
C LEU A 98 -14.85 2.72 8.86
N ALA A 99 -15.25 1.45 8.80
CA ALA A 99 -14.34 0.33 8.98
C ALA A 99 -13.25 0.29 7.90
N VAL A 100 -13.63 0.51 6.63
CA VAL A 100 -12.67 0.61 5.51
C VAL A 100 -11.72 1.79 5.73
N GLN A 101 -12.24 2.96 6.11
CA GLN A 101 -11.39 4.14 6.34
C GLN A 101 -10.38 3.91 7.46
N ARG A 102 -10.80 3.32 8.57
CA ARG A 102 -9.90 2.97 9.69
C ARG A 102 -8.83 1.97 9.26
N ALA A 103 -9.26 0.91 8.57
CA ALA A 103 -8.31 -0.09 8.04
C ALA A 103 -7.26 0.53 7.10
N MET A 104 -7.63 1.57 6.34
CA MET A 104 -6.67 2.29 5.48
C MET A 104 -5.68 3.14 6.28
N TRP A 105 -6.11 3.76 7.39
CA TRP A 105 -5.19 4.46 8.29
C TRP A 105 -4.23 3.47 8.97
N ASP A 106 -4.79 2.38 9.50
CA ASP A 106 -4.01 1.32 10.17
C ASP A 106 -2.99 0.69 9.21
N ALA A 107 -3.35 0.51 7.92
CA ALA A 107 -2.43 -0.02 6.91
C ALA A 107 -1.21 0.88 6.68
N VAL A 108 -1.38 2.21 6.75
CA VAL A 108 -0.24 3.15 6.67
C VAL A 108 0.69 2.95 7.86
N ASP A 109 0.15 2.87 9.07
CA ASP A 109 0.93 2.68 10.29
C ASP A 109 1.63 1.31 10.29
N GLU A 110 0.93 0.28 9.84
CA GLU A 110 1.46 -1.08 9.75
C GLU A 110 2.68 -1.17 8.83
N VAL A 111 2.68 -0.47 7.68
CA VAL A 111 3.84 -0.45 6.79
C VAL A 111 5.08 0.09 7.50
N GLY A 112 4.94 1.22 8.20
CA GLY A 112 6.05 1.80 8.96
C GLY A 112 6.54 0.90 10.10
N ALA A 113 5.60 0.37 10.90
CA ALA A 113 5.92 -0.49 12.03
C ALA A 113 6.60 -1.79 11.61
N ARG A 114 6.18 -2.39 10.49
CA ARG A 114 6.80 -3.62 10.00
C ARG A 114 8.17 -3.37 9.38
N ALA A 115 8.35 -2.29 8.63
CA ALA A 115 9.66 -1.92 8.12
C ALA A 115 10.67 -1.72 9.27
N GLU A 116 10.27 -1.01 10.32
CA GLU A 116 11.11 -0.83 11.52
C GLU A 116 11.45 -2.17 12.20
N ARG A 117 10.43 -3.00 12.43
CA ARG A 117 10.60 -4.31 13.06
C ARG A 117 11.56 -5.23 12.30
N GLU A 118 11.46 -5.24 10.98
CA GLU A 118 12.28 -6.08 10.11
C GLU A 118 13.62 -5.42 9.74
N GLY A 119 13.89 -4.20 10.24
CA GLY A 119 15.12 -3.47 9.96
C GLY A 119 15.27 -3.05 8.50
N ILE A 120 14.15 -2.85 7.80
CA ILE A 120 14.13 -2.42 6.40
C ILE A 120 14.10 -0.90 6.37
N ASP A 121 15.19 -0.29 5.88
CA ASP A 121 15.23 1.16 5.69
C ASP A 121 14.43 1.54 4.43
N ILE A 122 13.27 2.13 4.65
CA ILE A 122 12.37 2.62 3.61
C ILE A 122 12.25 4.15 3.62
N ASP A 123 13.16 4.84 4.32
CA ASP A 123 13.10 6.30 4.54
C ASP A 123 11.70 6.77 4.98
N TRP A 124 11.13 6.08 5.95
CA TRP A 124 9.76 6.30 6.41
C TRP A 124 9.55 7.68 7.01
N ARG A 125 8.57 8.42 6.47
CA ARG A 125 8.17 9.74 6.99
C ARG A 125 6.65 9.85 6.98
N LYS A 126 6.03 9.77 8.16
CA LYS A 126 4.60 9.97 8.31
C LYS A 126 4.29 11.47 8.47
N GLY A 127 4.21 12.20 7.37
CA GLY A 127 3.99 13.65 7.33
C GLY A 127 2.55 14.07 7.03
N GLY A 128 1.65 13.12 6.81
CA GLY A 128 0.28 13.38 6.36
C GLY A 128 0.20 13.72 4.86
N GLY A 129 -0.99 14.07 4.40
CA GLY A 129 -1.26 14.44 3.02
C GLY A 129 -1.85 15.84 2.94
N LEU A 130 -1.34 16.67 2.03
CA LEU A 130 -1.85 18.02 1.79
C LEU A 130 -2.63 18.08 0.48
N ARG A 131 -3.85 18.58 0.54
CA ARG A 131 -4.67 18.87 -0.64
C ARG A 131 -4.84 20.38 -0.79
N LEU A 132 -4.41 20.94 -1.91
CA LEU A 132 -4.46 22.37 -2.18
C LEU A 132 -5.46 22.68 -3.28
N ALA A 133 -6.27 23.74 -3.08
CA ALA A 133 -6.99 24.39 -4.16
C ALA A 133 -6.06 25.37 -4.87
N ARG A 134 -5.74 25.12 -6.14
CA ARG A 134 -4.92 26.02 -6.98
C ARG A 134 -5.73 27.21 -7.51
N GLY A 135 -7.04 27.22 -7.33
CA GLY A 135 -7.92 28.31 -7.76
C GLY A 135 -9.32 28.16 -7.18
N PRO A 136 -10.13 29.23 -7.25
CA PRO A 136 -11.47 29.28 -6.62
C PRO A 136 -12.39 28.15 -7.08
N HIS A 137 -12.25 27.67 -8.30
CA HIS A 137 -13.08 26.58 -8.84
C HIS A 137 -12.87 25.22 -8.13
N GLN A 138 -11.78 25.06 -7.39
CA GLN A 138 -11.46 23.82 -6.64
C GLN A 138 -11.89 23.92 -5.17
N LEU A 139 -12.20 25.10 -4.65
CA LEU A 139 -12.65 25.26 -3.25
C LEU A 139 -13.87 24.42 -2.91
N PRO A 140 -14.94 24.37 -3.75
CA PRO A 140 -16.11 23.55 -3.44
C PRO A 140 -15.79 22.08 -3.23
N ALA A 141 -14.76 21.55 -3.87
CA ALA A 141 -14.35 20.15 -3.68
C ALA A 141 -13.67 19.91 -2.32
N ILE A 142 -12.91 20.90 -1.82
CA ILE A 142 -12.33 20.86 -0.47
C ILE A 142 -13.41 20.97 0.58
N GLU A 143 -14.31 21.95 0.42
CA GLU A 143 -15.44 22.18 1.33
C GLU A 143 -16.37 20.95 1.41
N SER A 144 -16.68 20.34 0.27
CA SER A 144 -17.46 19.09 0.21
C SER A 144 -16.76 17.93 0.90
N SER A 145 -15.44 17.83 0.77
CA SER A 145 -14.67 16.80 1.48
C SER A 145 -14.72 17.03 2.99
N TRP A 146 -14.52 18.27 3.41
CA TRP A 146 -14.62 18.65 4.83
C TRP A 146 -15.99 18.34 5.42
N ALA A 147 -17.06 18.76 4.77
CA ALA A 147 -18.43 18.46 5.21
C ALA A 147 -18.69 16.95 5.31
N THR A 148 -18.08 16.16 4.42
CA THR A 148 -18.14 14.69 4.50
C THR A 148 -17.43 14.19 5.75
N TYR A 149 -16.24 14.68 6.07
CA TYR A 149 -15.50 14.26 7.27
C TYR A 149 -16.25 14.61 8.56
N GLU A 150 -16.85 15.80 8.63
CA GLU A 150 -17.72 16.19 9.75
C GLU A 150 -18.95 15.27 9.86
N ALA A 151 -19.65 15.05 8.74
CA ALA A 151 -20.81 14.17 8.71
C ALA A 151 -20.50 12.74 9.13
N PHE A 152 -19.29 12.24 8.85
CA PHE A 152 -18.85 10.91 9.26
C PHE A 152 -18.20 10.86 10.67
N GLY A 153 -17.99 12.01 11.31
CA GLY A 153 -17.41 12.11 12.65
C GLY A 153 -15.92 11.75 12.68
N ILE A 154 -15.20 12.05 11.61
CA ILE A 154 -13.76 11.80 11.46
C ILE A 154 -12.96 13.07 11.18
N ALA A 155 -13.55 14.24 11.36
CA ALA A 155 -12.91 15.53 11.11
C ALA A 155 -11.64 15.74 11.95
N ASP A 156 -11.55 15.12 13.12
CA ASP A 156 -10.36 15.20 14.01
C ASP A 156 -9.08 14.64 13.38
N HIS A 157 -9.19 13.85 12.31
CA HIS A 157 -8.06 13.35 11.55
C HIS A 157 -7.58 14.31 10.46
N TYR A 158 -8.22 15.46 10.29
CA TYR A 158 -7.98 16.42 9.21
C TYR A 158 -7.92 17.85 9.76
N GLU A 159 -7.28 18.72 9.03
CA GLU A 159 -7.21 20.14 9.34
C GLU A 159 -7.58 20.94 8.09
N LEU A 160 -8.48 21.91 8.25
CA LEU A 160 -8.81 22.88 7.20
C LEU A 160 -7.94 24.12 7.40
N LEU A 161 -6.99 24.33 6.49
CA LEU A 161 -6.04 25.41 6.56
C LEU A 161 -6.54 26.63 5.79
N ASP A 162 -6.38 27.81 6.37
CA ASP A 162 -6.58 29.09 5.72
C ASP A 162 -5.38 29.50 4.87
N GLN A 163 -5.62 30.39 3.90
CA GLN A 163 -4.55 31.18 3.28
C GLN A 163 -4.06 32.22 4.30
N ARG A 164 -2.91 31.99 4.88
CA ARG A 164 -2.16 33.00 5.64
C ARG A 164 -0.77 33.18 5.06
#